data_3e306e5cc25eeba9b190a659f0ed0da3
#
_entry.id   3e306e5cc25eeba9b190a659f0ed0da3
#
_cell.length_a   1.000
_cell.length_b   1.000
_cell.length_c   1.000
_cell.angle_alpha   90.00
_cell.angle_beta   90.00
_cell.angle_gamma   90.00
#
_symmetry.space_group_name_H-M   'P 1'
#
loop_
_entity.id
_entity.type
_entity.pdbx_description
1 polymer ?
#
loop_
_entity_poly.entity_id
_entity_poly.type
_entity_poly.pdbx_seq_one_letter_code
_entity_poly.pdbx_strand_id
1 'polypeptide(L)'
;MELEAGKIVELHHEIKKKRPVIHCITNAVTVNDCANILLAAGASPTMAHHPLEVEEITEGAAALVCNLGAIADFEAMEKAGKKADEMGHAIVLDPVGISGSTYRRMQCQTLIKEIHPTCIRGNYSEIRALLKDCNTVTGVDASDKSVDVESMKQYAKAQKTIL
;
A
#
# COMPACT_ATOMS: atom_id res chain seq x y z
N MET A 1 0.50 0.70 19.92
CA MET A 1 -0.98 0.84 20.00
C MET A 1 -1.54 -0.57 19.94
N GLU A 2 -1.99 -1.12 21.07
CA GLU A 2 -2.73 -2.39 21.06
C GLU A 2 -4.12 -2.12 20.51
N LEU A 3 -4.48 -2.77 19.40
CA LEU A 3 -5.85 -2.78 18.92
C LEU A 3 -6.65 -3.73 19.80
N GLU A 4 -7.52 -3.20 20.63
CA GLU A 4 -8.47 -4.00 21.38
C GLU A 4 -9.42 -4.74 20.42
N ALA A 5 -9.68 -6.03 20.68
CA ALA A 5 -10.54 -6.86 19.84
C ALA A 5 -11.93 -6.23 19.59
N GLY A 6 -12.47 -5.51 20.58
CA GLY A 6 -13.73 -4.77 20.46
C GLY A 6 -13.69 -3.71 19.35
N LYS A 7 -12.59 -2.97 19.23
CA LYS A 7 -12.44 -1.94 18.21
C LYS A 7 -12.39 -2.50 16.80
N ILE A 8 -11.81 -3.69 16.61
CA ILE A 8 -11.81 -4.38 15.31
C ILE A 8 -13.24 -4.74 14.90
N VAL A 9 -14.03 -5.25 15.83
CA VAL A 9 -15.44 -5.58 15.58
C VAL A 9 -16.25 -4.33 15.21
N GLU A 10 -16.06 -3.22 15.92
CA GLU A 10 -16.72 -1.94 15.60
C GLU A 10 -16.36 -1.45 14.21
N LEU A 11 -15.07 -1.45 13.85
CA LEU A 11 -14.60 -1.06 12.51
C LEU A 11 -15.20 -1.95 11.41
N HIS A 12 -15.30 -3.25 11.65
CA HIS A 12 -15.92 -4.17 10.70
C HIS A 12 -17.43 -3.89 10.53
N HIS A 13 -18.15 -3.58 11.61
CA HIS A 13 -19.55 -3.17 11.53
C HIS A 13 -19.72 -1.86 10.74
N GLU A 14 -18.83 -0.88 10.95
CA GLU A 14 -18.85 0.38 10.20
C GLU A 14 -18.59 0.15 8.69
N ILE A 15 -17.65 -0.74 8.33
CA ILE A 15 -17.41 -1.11 6.92
C ILE A 15 -18.69 -1.71 6.31
N LYS A 16 -19.32 -2.66 6.97
CA LYS A 16 -20.57 -3.28 6.50
C LYS A 16 -21.72 -2.30 6.34
N LYS A 17 -21.81 -1.32 7.24
CA LYS A 17 -22.83 -0.27 7.21
C LYS A 17 -22.61 0.74 6.10
N LYS A 18 -21.36 1.20 5.93
CA LYS A 18 -20.99 2.22 4.94
C LYS A 18 -20.79 1.67 3.54
N ARG A 19 -20.42 0.39 3.43
CA ARG A 19 -20.09 -0.28 2.17
C ARG A 19 -19.15 0.55 1.28
N PRO A 20 -17.99 0.99 1.81
CA PRO A 20 -17.10 1.89 1.10
C PRO A 20 -16.62 1.26 -0.20
N VAL A 21 -16.49 2.08 -1.24
CA VAL A 21 -15.82 1.68 -2.48
C VAL A 21 -14.32 1.69 -2.23
N ILE A 22 -13.65 0.58 -2.55
CA ILE A 22 -12.20 0.44 -2.45
C ILE A 22 -11.64 0.24 -3.86
N HIS A 23 -10.82 1.18 -4.30
CA HIS A 23 -10.13 1.05 -5.58
C HIS A 23 -8.86 0.22 -5.40
N CYS A 24 -8.70 -0.85 -6.19
CA CYS A 24 -7.54 -1.73 -6.11
C CYS A 24 -6.88 -1.87 -7.47
N ILE A 25 -5.60 -1.50 -7.56
CA ILE A 25 -4.74 -1.79 -8.71
C ILE A 25 -3.77 -2.90 -8.28
N THR A 26 -4.07 -4.12 -8.70
CA THR A 26 -3.34 -5.32 -8.28
C THR A 26 -3.07 -6.26 -9.45
N ASN A 27 -2.18 -7.22 -9.25
CA ASN A 27 -1.77 -8.15 -10.30
C ASN A 27 -2.87 -9.18 -10.65
N ALA A 28 -2.78 -9.72 -11.88
CA ALA A 28 -3.77 -10.65 -12.42
C ALA A 28 -3.93 -11.96 -11.62
N VAL A 29 -2.93 -12.35 -10.84
CA VAL A 29 -2.98 -13.58 -10.02
C VAL A 29 -3.88 -13.40 -8.80
N THR A 30 -3.88 -12.22 -8.20
CA THR A 30 -4.56 -11.95 -6.93
C THR A 30 -5.82 -11.10 -7.07
N VAL A 31 -6.13 -10.57 -8.26
CA VAL A 31 -7.25 -9.63 -8.47
C VAL A 31 -8.58 -10.19 -7.96
N ASN A 32 -8.87 -11.45 -8.26
CA ASN A 32 -10.12 -12.09 -7.85
C ASN A 32 -10.20 -12.30 -6.32
N ASP A 33 -9.10 -12.72 -5.71
CA ASP A 33 -9.04 -12.92 -4.25
C ASP A 33 -9.14 -11.59 -3.50
N CYS A 34 -8.50 -10.53 -4.00
CA CYS A 34 -8.62 -9.18 -3.44
C CYS A 34 -10.08 -8.68 -3.52
N ALA A 35 -10.76 -8.86 -4.65
CA ALA A 35 -12.16 -8.50 -4.78
C ALA A 35 -13.04 -9.28 -3.81
N ASN A 36 -12.86 -10.60 -3.73
CA ASN A 36 -13.67 -11.47 -2.87
C ASN A 36 -13.47 -11.17 -1.37
N ILE A 37 -12.25 -10.90 -0.91
CA ILE A 37 -12.01 -10.58 0.50
C ILE A 37 -12.64 -9.23 0.88
N LEU A 38 -12.61 -8.24 0.00
CA LEU A 38 -13.26 -6.95 0.22
C LEU A 38 -14.78 -7.07 0.28
N LEU A 39 -15.38 -7.88 -0.62
CA LEU A 39 -16.81 -8.20 -0.58
C LEU A 39 -17.18 -8.92 0.71
N ALA A 40 -16.40 -9.89 1.14
CA ALA A 40 -16.62 -10.63 2.40
C ALA A 40 -16.50 -9.72 3.63
N ALA A 41 -15.60 -8.72 3.58
CA ALA A 41 -15.49 -7.71 4.63
C ALA A 41 -16.66 -6.70 4.64
N GLY A 42 -17.49 -6.68 3.59
CA GLY A 42 -18.64 -5.78 3.45
C GLY A 42 -18.35 -4.48 2.69
N ALA A 43 -17.16 -4.35 2.10
CA ALA A 43 -16.79 -3.25 1.22
C ALA A 43 -17.21 -3.53 -0.24
N SER A 44 -17.05 -2.55 -1.13
CA SER A 44 -17.36 -2.61 -2.55
C SER A 44 -16.08 -2.44 -3.36
N PRO A 45 -15.46 -3.51 -3.90
CA PRO A 45 -14.23 -3.37 -4.66
C PRO A 45 -14.46 -2.83 -6.07
N THR A 46 -13.52 -2.03 -6.58
CA THR A 46 -13.36 -1.72 -8.00
C THR A 46 -11.92 -1.99 -8.40
N MET A 47 -11.74 -2.66 -9.56
CA MET A 47 -10.43 -3.17 -10.01
C MET A 47 -9.98 -2.47 -11.30
N ALA A 48 -10.36 -1.20 -11.48
CA ALA A 48 -9.96 -0.39 -12.60
C ALA A 48 -8.44 -0.18 -12.62
N HIS A 49 -7.83 -0.27 -13.80
CA HIS A 49 -6.38 -0.12 -13.95
C HIS A 49 -5.97 0.60 -15.25
N HIS A 50 -6.95 1.10 -16.00
CA HIS A 50 -6.63 1.84 -17.22
C HIS A 50 -6.27 3.30 -16.90
N PRO A 51 -5.12 3.83 -17.38
CA PRO A 51 -4.63 5.16 -17.00
C PRO A 51 -5.56 6.35 -17.33
N LEU A 52 -6.55 6.15 -18.21
CA LEU A 52 -7.52 7.19 -18.57
C LEU A 52 -8.76 7.25 -17.67
N GLU A 53 -8.98 6.24 -16.80
CA GLU A 53 -10.17 6.20 -15.95
C GLU A 53 -9.85 6.23 -14.45
N VAL A 54 -8.61 5.86 -14.06
CA VAL A 54 -8.26 5.61 -12.64
C VAL A 54 -8.42 6.83 -11.75
N GLU A 55 -8.24 8.04 -12.26
CA GLU A 55 -8.42 9.26 -11.48
C GLU A 55 -9.90 9.46 -11.10
N GLU A 56 -10.82 9.31 -12.07
CA GLU A 56 -12.26 9.41 -11.84
C GLU A 56 -12.76 8.31 -10.89
N ILE A 57 -12.29 7.08 -11.08
CA ILE A 57 -12.63 5.95 -10.21
C ILE A 57 -12.09 6.18 -8.78
N THR A 58 -10.87 6.69 -8.63
CA THR A 58 -10.29 6.98 -7.32
C THR A 58 -11.02 8.11 -6.61
N GLU A 59 -11.46 9.13 -7.32
CA GLU A 59 -12.25 10.24 -6.76
C GLU A 59 -13.53 9.74 -6.08
N GLY A 60 -14.19 8.75 -6.66
CA GLY A 60 -15.40 8.11 -6.12
C GLY A 60 -15.13 7.04 -5.05
N ALA A 61 -13.88 6.69 -4.77
CA ALA A 61 -13.52 5.67 -3.82
C ALA A 61 -13.27 6.24 -2.41
N ALA A 62 -13.33 5.41 -1.38
CA ALA A 62 -12.98 5.77 0.00
C ALA A 62 -11.51 5.48 0.34
N ALA A 63 -10.86 4.60 -0.41
CA ALA A 63 -9.46 4.24 -0.25
C ALA A 63 -8.89 3.62 -1.55
N LEU A 64 -7.56 3.66 -1.66
CA LEU A 64 -6.80 3.07 -2.76
C LEU A 64 -5.85 1.99 -2.25
N VAL A 65 -5.76 0.88 -2.97
CA VAL A 65 -4.76 -0.17 -2.76
C VAL A 65 -3.92 -0.31 -4.02
N CYS A 66 -2.60 -0.13 -3.91
CA CYS A 66 -1.64 -0.34 -4.97
C CYS A 66 -0.74 -1.53 -4.66
N ASN A 67 -0.67 -2.52 -5.55
CA ASN A 67 0.22 -3.67 -5.43
C ASN A 67 1.23 -3.68 -6.58
N LEU A 68 2.52 -3.51 -6.28
CA LEU A 68 3.60 -3.48 -7.27
C LEU A 68 3.82 -4.80 -8.03
N GLY A 69 3.07 -5.85 -7.68
CA GLY A 69 2.94 -7.04 -8.54
C GLY A 69 2.40 -6.72 -9.93
N ALA A 70 1.54 -5.71 -10.04
CA ALA A 70 1.02 -5.16 -11.29
C ALA A 70 1.93 -4.04 -11.85
N ILE A 71 3.22 -4.29 -11.97
CA ILE A 71 4.20 -3.27 -12.40
C ILE A 71 3.93 -2.70 -13.80
N ALA A 72 3.21 -3.41 -14.64
CA ALA A 72 2.77 -2.94 -15.94
C ALA A 72 1.76 -1.77 -15.84
N ASP A 73 1.03 -1.70 -14.74
CA ASP A 73 0.02 -0.69 -14.47
C ASP A 73 0.58 0.48 -13.63
N PHE A 74 1.91 0.69 -13.66
CA PHE A 74 2.59 1.71 -12.84
C PHE A 74 2.03 3.12 -13.08
N GLU A 75 1.80 3.51 -14.33
CA GLU A 75 1.20 4.81 -14.67
C GLU A 75 -0.18 4.99 -14.03
N ALA A 76 -0.98 3.92 -14.04
CA ALA A 76 -2.30 3.94 -13.39
C ALA A 76 -2.18 4.10 -11.87
N MET A 77 -1.24 3.40 -11.23
CA MET A 77 -0.98 3.56 -9.79
C MET A 77 -0.52 4.96 -9.43
N GLU A 78 0.34 5.57 -10.25
CA GLU A 78 0.82 6.93 -10.02
C GLU A 78 -0.32 7.95 -10.11
N LYS A 79 -1.14 7.89 -11.17
CA LYS A 79 -2.29 8.78 -11.37
C LYS A 79 -3.34 8.61 -10.27
N ALA A 80 -3.75 7.36 -10.01
CA ALA A 80 -4.71 7.05 -8.95
C ALA A 80 -4.20 7.48 -7.58
N GLY A 81 -2.91 7.24 -7.30
CA GLY A 81 -2.28 7.60 -6.05
C GLY A 81 -2.23 9.11 -5.82
N LYS A 82 -1.84 9.89 -6.82
CA LYS A 82 -1.86 11.36 -6.75
C LYS A 82 -3.28 11.88 -6.49
N LYS A 83 -4.27 11.33 -7.19
CA LYS A 83 -5.68 11.69 -6.97
C LYS A 83 -6.13 11.33 -5.55
N ALA A 84 -5.78 10.15 -5.04
CA ALA A 84 -6.11 9.73 -3.67
C ALA A 84 -5.46 10.64 -2.61
N ASP A 85 -4.19 11.02 -2.80
CA ASP A 85 -3.47 11.95 -1.92
C ASP A 85 -4.12 13.34 -1.92
N GLU A 86 -4.44 13.90 -3.08
CA GLU A 86 -5.18 15.16 -3.23
C GLU A 86 -6.52 15.15 -2.48
N MET A 87 -7.25 14.03 -2.54
CA MET A 87 -8.56 13.85 -1.89
C MET A 87 -8.45 13.50 -0.40
N GLY A 88 -7.24 13.24 0.11
CA GLY A 88 -7.02 12.79 1.48
C GLY A 88 -7.52 11.37 1.75
N HIS A 89 -7.62 10.55 0.72
CA HIS A 89 -8.01 9.15 0.86
C HIS A 89 -6.88 8.31 1.43
N ALA A 90 -7.22 7.26 2.19
CA ALA A 90 -6.22 6.31 2.66
C ALA A 90 -5.63 5.52 1.49
N ILE A 91 -4.29 5.39 1.47
CA ILE A 91 -3.55 4.66 0.44
C ILE A 91 -2.76 3.53 1.09
N VAL A 92 -2.99 2.30 0.64
CA VAL A 92 -2.21 1.12 1.04
C VAL A 92 -1.31 0.71 -0.13
N LEU A 93 0.00 0.65 0.11
CA LEU A 93 0.99 0.22 -0.87
C LEU A 93 1.58 -1.14 -0.47
N ASP A 94 1.51 -2.12 -1.37
CA ASP A 94 2.17 -3.42 -1.23
C ASP A 94 3.38 -3.48 -2.18
N PRO A 95 4.63 -3.43 -1.65
CA PRO A 95 5.85 -3.35 -2.44
C PRO A 95 6.31 -4.71 -2.97
N VAL A 96 5.43 -5.49 -3.56
CA VAL A 96 5.71 -6.84 -4.06
C VAL A 96 6.94 -6.87 -4.97
N GLY A 97 7.91 -7.71 -4.60
CA GLY A 97 9.06 -8.06 -5.44
C GLY A 97 10.20 -7.04 -5.46
N ILE A 98 10.17 -6.00 -4.65
CA ILE A 98 11.26 -4.99 -4.60
C ILE A 98 12.59 -5.54 -4.08
N SER A 99 12.57 -6.63 -3.34
CA SER A 99 13.78 -7.31 -2.86
C SER A 99 14.58 -7.97 -3.99
N GLY A 100 13.89 -8.41 -5.05
CA GLY A 100 14.49 -9.14 -6.17
C GLY A 100 14.67 -8.32 -7.45
N SER A 101 14.18 -7.08 -7.52
CA SER A 101 14.22 -6.26 -8.73
C SER A 101 14.57 -4.82 -8.43
N THR A 102 15.71 -4.36 -8.97
CA THR A 102 16.13 -2.95 -8.86
C THR A 102 15.11 -2.03 -9.51
N TYR A 103 14.54 -2.40 -10.66
CA TYR A 103 13.50 -1.63 -11.33
C TYR A 103 12.28 -1.43 -10.44
N ARG A 104 11.72 -2.52 -9.87
CA ARG A 104 10.56 -2.42 -8.96
C ARG A 104 10.87 -1.58 -7.73
N ARG A 105 12.08 -1.68 -7.21
CA ARG A 105 12.51 -0.88 -6.05
C ARG A 105 12.55 0.61 -6.37
N MET A 106 13.10 0.99 -7.53
CA MET A 106 13.07 2.39 -7.99
C MET A 106 11.64 2.90 -8.16
N GLN A 107 10.77 2.11 -8.79
CA GLN A 107 9.37 2.47 -8.97
C GLN A 107 8.63 2.60 -7.63
N CYS A 108 8.91 1.70 -6.67
CA CYS A 108 8.37 1.80 -5.32
C CYS A 108 8.75 3.11 -4.63
N GLN A 109 10.01 3.50 -4.72
CA GLN A 109 10.49 4.76 -4.15
C GLN A 109 9.84 5.98 -4.80
N THR A 110 9.63 5.94 -6.12
CA THR A 110 8.92 6.99 -6.84
C THR A 110 7.48 7.10 -6.32
N LEU A 111 6.74 5.99 -6.25
CA LEU A 111 5.38 6.00 -5.72
C LEU A 111 5.32 6.56 -4.30
N ILE A 112 6.18 6.09 -3.38
CA ILE A 112 6.16 6.55 -1.98
C ILE A 112 6.31 8.07 -1.90
N LYS A 113 7.17 8.67 -2.73
CA LYS A 113 7.40 10.11 -2.77
C LYS A 113 6.24 10.91 -3.37
N GLU A 114 5.56 10.33 -4.35
CA GLU A 114 4.54 11.03 -5.13
C GLU A 114 3.13 10.88 -4.55
N ILE A 115 2.85 9.75 -3.86
CA ILE A 115 1.50 9.41 -3.41
C ILE A 115 1.33 9.33 -1.89
N HIS A 116 2.38 9.50 -1.10
CA HIS A 116 2.38 9.54 0.37
C HIS A 116 1.52 8.43 1.01
N PRO A 117 1.84 7.13 0.82
CA PRO A 117 0.98 6.05 1.27
C PRO A 117 0.75 6.09 2.79
N THR A 118 -0.51 5.96 3.21
CA THR A 118 -0.91 5.89 4.61
C THR A 118 -0.36 4.64 5.30
N CYS A 119 -0.27 3.54 4.55
CA CYS A 119 0.25 2.27 5.03
C CYS A 119 1.07 1.59 3.93
N ILE A 120 2.24 1.07 4.30
CA ILE A 120 3.05 0.20 3.46
C ILE A 120 3.06 -1.18 4.11
N ARG A 121 2.56 -2.20 3.40
CA ARG A 121 2.47 -3.57 3.88
C ARG A 121 3.32 -4.48 3.02
N GLY A 122 4.33 -5.07 3.59
CA GLY A 122 5.22 -5.99 2.90
C GLY A 122 5.69 -7.15 3.79
N ASN A 123 6.27 -8.18 3.18
CA ASN A 123 6.97 -9.21 3.92
C ASN A 123 8.35 -8.71 4.38
N TYR A 124 9.01 -9.51 5.21
CA TYR A 124 10.31 -9.18 5.77
C TYR A 124 11.36 -8.73 4.73
N SER A 125 11.46 -9.46 3.61
CA SER A 125 12.48 -9.17 2.58
C SER A 125 12.18 -7.87 1.83
N GLU A 126 10.91 -7.54 1.62
CA GLU A 126 10.45 -6.30 1.01
C GLU A 126 10.70 -5.10 1.91
N ILE A 127 10.30 -5.19 3.18
CA ILE A 127 10.56 -4.12 4.16
C ILE A 127 12.07 -3.89 4.33
N ARG A 128 12.87 -4.95 4.41
CA ARG A 128 14.32 -4.83 4.46
C ARG A 128 14.91 -4.13 3.22
N ALA A 129 14.40 -4.46 2.02
CA ALA A 129 14.85 -3.81 0.80
C ALA A 129 14.49 -2.33 0.77
N LEU A 130 13.29 -1.98 1.29
CA LEU A 130 12.83 -0.60 1.41
C LEU A 130 13.73 0.22 2.35
N LEU A 131 14.10 -0.34 3.51
CA LEU A 131 14.92 0.33 4.51
C LEU A 131 16.38 0.53 4.07
N LYS A 132 16.95 -0.39 3.28
CA LYS A 132 18.34 -0.31 2.81
C LYS A 132 18.63 0.89 1.92
N ASP A 133 17.65 1.37 1.20
CA ASP A 133 17.79 2.49 0.28
C ASP A 133 17.62 3.86 0.95
N CYS A 134 17.25 3.88 2.24
CA CYS A 134 17.16 5.10 3.02
C CYS A 134 18.48 5.35 3.75
N ASN A 135 19.23 6.37 3.33
CA ASN A 135 20.50 6.79 3.93
C ASN A 135 20.39 7.21 5.42
N THR A 136 19.23 7.06 6.04
CA THR A 136 18.99 7.33 7.46
C THR A 136 19.26 6.15 8.37
N VAL A 137 19.53 4.96 7.81
CA VAL A 137 19.80 3.75 8.59
C VAL A 137 21.30 3.47 8.59
N THR A 138 22.05 4.21 9.41
CA THR A 138 23.44 3.87 9.78
C THR A 138 23.39 2.64 10.68
N GLY A 139 23.87 1.49 10.20
CA GLY A 139 24.14 0.35 11.08
C GLY A 139 23.45 -0.97 10.75
N VAL A 140 22.79 -1.12 9.60
CA VAL A 140 22.33 -2.46 9.22
C VAL A 140 23.49 -3.23 8.58
N ASP A 141 24.24 -3.95 9.41
CA ASP A 141 25.25 -4.91 8.93
C ASP A 141 24.59 -5.94 8.01
N ALA A 142 25.22 -6.19 6.87
CA ALA A 142 24.71 -7.09 5.82
C ALA A 142 24.59 -8.56 6.28
N SER A 143 25.07 -8.88 7.48
CA SER A 143 25.05 -10.21 8.09
C SER A 143 23.85 -10.46 9.02
N ASP A 144 23.14 -9.41 9.46
CA ASP A 144 22.02 -9.59 10.38
C ASP A 144 20.73 -9.91 9.61
N LYS A 145 20.10 -11.05 9.96
CA LYS A 145 18.86 -11.54 9.33
C LYS A 145 17.61 -10.90 9.92
N SER A 146 17.73 -10.03 10.92
CA SER A 146 16.60 -9.34 11.55
C SER A 146 16.42 -7.93 11.01
N VAL A 147 15.19 -7.52 10.69
CA VAL A 147 14.87 -6.10 10.50
C VAL A 147 14.80 -5.49 11.89
N ASP A 148 15.61 -4.48 12.12
CA ASP A 148 15.55 -3.76 13.37
C ASP A 148 14.22 -2.97 13.45
N VAL A 149 13.42 -3.26 14.47
CA VAL A 149 12.13 -2.60 14.73
C VAL A 149 12.29 -1.08 14.87
N GLU A 150 13.43 -0.64 15.39
CA GLU A 150 13.72 0.78 15.55
C GLU A 150 13.90 1.48 14.19
N SER A 151 14.61 0.84 13.26
CA SER A 151 14.73 1.32 11.88
C SER A 151 13.38 1.40 11.18
N MET A 152 12.49 0.43 11.40
CA MET A 152 11.12 0.47 10.88
C MET A 152 10.34 1.66 11.45
N LYS A 153 10.41 1.90 12.75
CA LYS A 153 9.75 3.05 13.41
C LYS A 153 10.27 4.38 12.90
N GLN A 154 11.58 4.50 12.74
CA GLN A 154 12.21 5.72 12.21
C GLN A 154 11.76 6.00 10.77
N TYR A 155 11.74 4.97 9.93
CA TYR A 155 11.24 5.07 8.57
C TYR A 155 9.76 5.47 8.54
N ALA A 156 8.91 4.75 9.28
CA ALA A 156 7.48 5.02 9.35
C ALA A 156 7.20 6.47 9.80
N LYS A 157 7.95 6.96 10.80
CA LYS A 157 7.86 8.34 11.27
C LYS A 157 8.31 9.35 10.22
N ALA A 158 9.43 9.08 9.53
CA ALA A 158 9.97 9.97 8.50
C ALA A 158 9.03 10.08 7.28
N GLN A 159 8.43 8.97 6.87
CA GLN A 159 7.48 8.91 5.75
C GLN A 159 6.03 9.22 6.16
N LYS A 160 5.76 9.43 7.46
CA LYS A 160 4.39 9.61 8.01
C LYS A 160 3.44 8.49 7.61
N THR A 161 3.92 7.26 7.58
CA THR A 161 3.20 6.04 7.15
C THR A 161 3.16 5.01 8.25
N ILE A 162 2.29 4.03 8.12
CA ILE A 162 2.29 2.79 8.91
C ILE A 162 3.09 1.74 8.14
N LEU A 163 3.99 1.02 8.80
CA LEU A 163 4.82 0.00 8.19
C LEU A 163 4.53 -1.37 8.82
#